data_ba3d5178d0c6d1eab054b35fbd9a4edd
#
_entry.id   ba3d5178d0c6d1eab054b35fbd9a4edd
#
_cell.length_a   1.000
_cell.length_b   1.000
_cell.length_c   1.000
_cell.angle_alpha   90.00
_cell.angle_beta   90.00
_cell.angle_gamma   90.00
#
_symmetry.space_group_name_H-M   'P 1'
#
loop_
_entity.id
_entity.type
_entity.pdbx_description
1 polymer ?
#
loop_
_entity_poly.entity_id
_entity_poly.type
_entity_poly.pdbx_seq_one_letter_code
_entity_poly.pdbx_strand_id
1 'polypeptide(L)'
;MRKFAFVMSVAVLAVLAAVRPAHAILQFQKEFVNLYIGDDKDTDYAKLVKQAGCFVCHQGKSRKNHNPYGEHLDDLLDRKTDMKNPEKIIESLKKVEVMHSVAGDDKSPTYGELIKKGELPGGLLEDLKKEPAAKE
;
A
#
# COMPACT_ATOMS: atom_id res chain seq x y z
N MET A 1 27.66 -46.68 -29.99
CA MET A 1 27.78 -45.73 -28.85
C MET A 1 27.47 -44.32 -29.33
N ARG A 2 26.22 -43.97 -29.65
CA ARG A 2 25.83 -42.61 -30.09
C ARG A 2 24.31 -42.37 -29.91
N LYS A 3 23.75 -42.60 -28.72
CA LYS A 3 22.30 -42.43 -28.47
C LYS A 3 21.96 -41.89 -27.06
N PHE A 4 22.89 -41.25 -26.32
CA PHE A 4 22.60 -40.76 -24.96
C PHE A 4 22.80 -39.24 -24.75
N ALA A 5 22.84 -38.43 -25.82
CA ALA A 5 23.13 -37.00 -25.71
C ALA A 5 21.94 -36.06 -25.96
N PHE A 6 20.68 -36.55 -25.96
CA PHE A 6 19.55 -35.70 -26.41
C PHE A 6 18.43 -35.52 -25.37
N VAL A 7 18.60 -35.96 -24.14
CA VAL A 7 17.50 -35.87 -23.12
C VAL A 7 17.72 -34.80 -22.05
N MET A 8 18.87 -34.13 -21.99
CA MET A 8 19.18 -33.15 -20.93
C MET A 8 18.87 -31.69 -21.27
N SER A 9 18.35 -31.39 -22.46
CA SER A 9 18.17 -29.98 -22.89
C SER A 9 16.74 -29.42 -22.75
N VAL A 10 15.77 -30.20 -22.29
CA VAL A 10 14.36 -29.75 -22.20
C VAL A 10 13.93 -29.33 -20.78
N ALA A 11 14.70 -29.66 -19.76
CA ALA A 11 14.32 -29.41 -18.35
C ALA A 11 14.65 -28.02 -17.82
N VAL A 12 15.36 -27.16 -18.56
CA VAL A 12 15.81 -25.82 -18.06
C VAL A 12 14.88 -24.68 -18.46
N LEU A 13 13.93 -24.90 -19.36
CA LEU A 13 13.05 -23.82 -19.87
C LEU A 13 11.74 -23.60 -19.10
N ALA A 14 11.45 -24.38 -18.07
CA ALA A 14 10.15 -24.32 -17.37
C ALA A 14 10.13 -23.49 -16.07
N VAL A 15 11.23 -22.86 -15.64
CA VAL A 15 11.31 -22.16 -14.35
C VAL A 15 11.18 -20.63 -14.48
N LEU A 16 11.09 -20.07 -15.68
CA LEU A 16 11.08 -18.61 -15.90
C LEU A 16 9.68 -17.97 -15.95
N ALA A 17 8.61 -18.67 -15.62
CA ALA A 17 7.23 -18.18 -15.80
C ALA A 17 6.50 -17.77 -14.52
N ALA A 18 7.14 -17.51 -13.38
CA ALA A 18 6.44 -17.21 -12.12
C ALA A 18 6.90 -15.93 -11.39
N VAL A 19 7.63 -15.05 -12.04
CA VAL A 19 7.85 -13.70 -11.46
C VAL A 19 6.73 -12.79 -11.97
N ARG A 20 5.57 -12.84 -11.31
CA ARG A 20 4.57 -11.78 -11.48
C ARG A 20 5.13 -10.52 -10.82
N PRO A 21 5.40 -9.45 -11.58
CA PRO A 21 5.92 -8.24 -10.99
C PRO A 21 4.89 -7.68 -10.00
N ALA A 22 5.37 -7.30 -8.82
CA ALA A 22 4.61 -6.63 -7.76
C ALA A 22 4.16 -5.20 -8.14
N HIS A 23 3.94 -4.94 -9.42
CA HIS A 23 3.57 -3.60 -9.93
C HIS A 23 2.17 -3.12 -9.51
N ALA A 24 1.33 -4.04 -9.03
CA ALA A 24 -0.06 -3.72 -8.68
C ALA A 24 -0.21 -2.90 -7.40
N ILE A 25 0.71 -3.09 -6.45
CA ILE A 25 0.66 -2.41 -5.14
C ILE A 25 1.22 -0.99 -5.24
N LEU A 26 2.08 -0.74 -6.21
CA LEU A 26 2.71 0.56 -6.43
C LEU A 26 1.75 1.63 -6.93
N GLN A 27 0.66 1.27 -7.60
CA GLN A 27 -0.24 2.28 -8.18
C GLN A 27 -1.01 3.05 -7.11
N PHE A 28 -1.57 2.38 -6.11
CA PHE A 28 -2.28 3.06 -5.01
C PHE A 28 -1.34 3.99 -4.23
N GLN A 29 -0.14 3.51 -3.91
CA GLN A 29 0.88 4.32 -3.26
C GLN A 29 1.34 5.49 -4.14
N LYS A 30 1.47 5.28 -5.45
CA LYS A 30 1.83 6.33 -6.40
C LYS A 30 0.80 7.46 -6.39
N GLU A 31 -0.49 7.14 -6.43
CA GLU A 31 -1.53 8.17 -6.41
C GLU A 31 -1.62 8.86 -5.04
N PHE A 32 -1.35 8.16 -3.94
CA PHE A 32 -1.20 8.80 -2.63
C PHE A 32 -0.05 9.82 -2.63
N VAL A 33 1.12 9.45 -3.14
CA VAL A 33 2.28 10.35 -3.24
C VAL A 33 1.98 11.53 -4.16
N ASN A 34 1.36 11.28 -5.33
CA ASN A 34 0.98 12.35 -6.27
C ASN A 34 0.01 13.35 -5.63
N LEU A 35 -0.97 12.86 -4.86
CA LEU A 35 -2.01 13.71 -4.27
C LEU A 35 -1.51 14.53 -3.09
N TYR A 36 -0.72 13.93 -2.18
CA TYR A 36 -0.38 14.55 -0.89
C TYR A 36 1.05 15.07 -0.79
N ILE A 37 1.94 14.67 -1.68
CA ILE A 37 3.34 15.12 -1.72
C ILE A 37 3.60 15.93 -2.99
N GLY A 38 3.10 15.48 -4.14
CA GLY A 38 3.36 16.13 -5.42
C GLY A 38 4.86 16.20 -5.72
N ASP A 39 5.34 17.40 -6.03
CA ASP A 39 6.75 17.66 -6.38
C ASP A 39 7.66 17.91 -5.17
N ASP A 40 7.11 18.14 -3.98
CA ASP A 40 7.84 18.48 -2.74
C ASP A 40 8.47 17.25 -2.06
N LYS A 41 9.36 16.57 -2.78
CA LYS A 41 9.96 15.28 -2.33
C LYS A 41 10.98 15.41 -1.19
N ASP A 42 11.41 16.63 -0.87
CA ASP A 42 12.44 16.88 0.14
C ASP A 42 11.88 17.23 1.52
N THR A 43 10.56 17.29 1.67
CA THR A 43 9.91 17.52 2.96
C THR A 43 10.09 16.33 3.90
N ASP A 44 10.03 16.58 5.20
CA ASP A 44 10.13 15.50 6.20
C ASP A 44 8.96 14.51 6.07
N TYR A 45 7.78 14.99 5.68
CA TYR A 45 6.65 14.11 5.39
C TYR A 45 6.90 13.22 4.17
N ALA A 46 7.44 13.75 3.09
CA ALA A 46 7.81 12.96 1.91
C ALA A 46 8.83 11.86 2.26
N LYS A 47 9.83 12.19 3.08
CA LYS A 47 10.81 11.22 3.58
C LYS A 47 10.15 10.15 4.46
N LEU A 48 9.24 10.54 5.34
CA LEU A 48 8.48 9.63 6.19
C LEU A 48 7.62 8.67 5.36
N VAL A 49 6.86 9.17 4.39
CA VAL A 49 6.02 8.37 3.48
C VAL A 49 6.88 7.40 2.65
N LYS A 50 8.04 7.84 2.16
CA LYS A 50 8.99 6.99 1.45
C LYS A 50 9.53 5.87 2.35
N GLN A 51 9.85 6.17 3.60
CA GLN A 51 10.31 5.20 4.59
C GLN A 51 9.21 4.22 4.98
N ALA A 52 7.98 4.70 5.13
CA ALA A 52 6.81 3.89 5.46
C ALA A 52 6.47 2.91 4.32
N GLY A 53 6.53 3.37 3.07
CA GLY A 53 6.22 2.53 1.92
C GLY A 53 4.82 1.92 2.04
N CYS A 54 4.73 0.58 2.05
CA CYS A 54 3.46 -0.13 2.15
C CYS A 54 2.74 0.11 3.49
N PHE A 55 3.44 0.52 4.55
CA PHE A 55 2.85 0.78 5.85
C PHE A 55 1.98 2.03 5.91
N VAL A 56 1.94 2.85 4.86
CA VAL A 56 0.94 3.92 4.74
C VAL A 56 -0.49 3.35 4.86
N CYS A 57 -0.74 2.15 4.29
CA CYS A 57 -2.05 1.49 4.28
C CYS A 57 -2.06 0.13 4.98
N HIS A 58 -0.89 -0.47 5.24
CA HIS A 58 -0.78 -1.82 5.80
C HIS A 58 -0.17 -1.83 7.19
N GLN A 59 -0.36 -2.94 7.91
CA GLN A 59 0.20 -3.21 9.21
C GLN A 59 0.78 -4.62 9.28
N GLY A 60 1.82 -4.80 10.11
CA GLY A 60 2.46 -6.08 10.34
C GLY A 60 3.50 -6.46 9.31
N LYS A 61 4.37 -7.40 9.66
CA LYS A 61 5.51 -7.83 8.84
C LYS A 61 5.10 -8.38 7.49
N SER A 62 4.00 -9.10 7.43
CA SER A 62 3.51 -9.73 6.20
C SER A 62 2.80 -8.76 5.27
N ARG A 63 2.41 -7.57 5.74
CA ARG A 63 1.62 -6.58 5.01
C ARG A 63 0.30 -7.13 4.47
N LYS A 64 -0.22 -8.19 5.07
CA LYS A 64 -1.52 -8.78 4.72
C LYS A 64 -2.67 -8.03 5.39
N ASN A 65 -2.39 -7.42 6.55
CA ASN A 65 -3.37 -6.66 7.28
C ASN A 65 -3.35 -5.20 6.81
N HIS A 66 -4.51 -4.60 6.72
CA HIS A 66 -4.62 -3.16 6.57
C HIS A 66 -4.56 -2.49 7.96
N ASN A 67 -3.99 -1.30 8.02
CA ASN A 67 -4.20 -0.40 9.15
C ASN A 67 -5.57 0.29 9.01
N PRO A 68 -6.07 1.03 10.01
CA PRO A 68 -7.40 1.67 9.93
C PRO A 68 -7.62 2.50 8.67
N TYR A 69 -6.62 3.24 8.22
CA TYR A 69 -6.69 4.01 6.98
C TYR A 69 -6.83 3.11 5.74
N GLY A 70 -6.04 2.06 5.69
CA GLY A 70 -6.07 1.08 4.60
C GLY A 70 -7.36 0.27 4.55
N GLU A 71 -8.00 -0.02 5.69
CA GLU A 71 -9.30 -0.70 5.76
C GLU A 71 -10.38 0.12 5.03
N HIS A 72 -10.44 1.43 5.25
CA HIS A 72 -11.39 2.30 4.53
C HIS A 72 -11.13 2.35 3.02
N LEU A 73 -9.89 2.26 2.59
CA LEU A 73 -9.55 2.20 1.16
C LEU A 73 -9.91 0.86 0.55
N ASP A 74 -9.75 -0.24 1.30
CA ASP A 74 -10.12 -1.59 0.85
C ASP A 74 -11.62 -1.72 0.60
N ASP A 75 -12.44 -1.02 1.39
CA ASP A 75 -13.91 -0.94 1.19
C ASP A 75 -14.30 -0.18 -0.10
N LEU A 76 -13.46 0.70 -0.60
CA LEU A 76 -13.74 1.57 -1.74
C LEU A 76 -13.09 1.11 -3.04
N LEU A 77 -12.01 0.33 -2.96
CA LEU A 77 -11.15 -0.02 -4.08
C LEU A 77 -11.01 -1.53 -4.23
N ASP A 78 -11.25 -2.02 -5.43
CA ASP A 78 -10.92 -3.40 -5.81
C ASP A 78 -9.55 -3.45 -6.48
N ARG A 79 -8.65 -4.25 -5.92
CA ARG A 79 -7.28 -4.39 -6.41
C ARG A 79 -7.19 -4.86 -7.87
N LYS A 80 -8.15 -5.66 -8.33
CA LYS A 80 -8.09 -6.25 -9.68
C LYS A 80 -8.58 -5.28 -10.75
N THR A 81 -9.62 -4.50 -10.42
CA THR A 81 -10.30 -3.63 -11.37
C THR A 81 -9.79 -2.19 -11.35
N ASP A 82 -9.41 -1.68 -10.16
CA ASP A 82 -9.17 -0.26 -9.95
C ASP A 82 -7.71 0.17 -10.07
N MET A 83 -6.77 -0.79 -10.11
CA MET A 83 -5.34 -0.47 -10.28
C MET A 83 -4.98 0.37 -11.50
N LYS A 84 -5.78 0.29 -12.56
CA LYS A 84 -5.58 1.05 -13.80
C LYS A 84 -6.47 2.27 -13.88
N ASN A 85 -7.13 2.63 -12.78
CA ASN A 85 -8.05 3.77 -12.72
C ASN A 85 -7.56 4.80 -11.69
N PRO A 86 -6.61 5.69 -12.06
CA PRO A 86 -6.08 6.71 -11.17
C PRO A 86 -7.16 7.65 -10.63
N GLU A 87 -8.16 7.97 -11.42
CA GLU A 87 -9.25 8.89 -11.04
C GLU A 87 -10.05 8.29 -9.87
N LYS A 88 -10.43 7.02 -9.96
CA LYS A 88 -11.13 6.32 -8.88
C LYS A 88 -10.27 6.20 -7.61
N ILE A 89 -8.98 5.95 -7.77
CA ILE A 89 -8.05 5.89 -6.64
C ILE A 89 -8.01 7.25 -5.92
N ILE A 90 -7.83 8.34 -6.66
CA ILE A 90 -7.79 9.70 -6.11
C ILE A 90 -9.13 10.06 -5.45
N GLU A 91 -10.26 9.73 -6.07
CA GLU A 91 -11.59 9.95 -5.48
C GLU A 91 -11.73 9.19 -4.15
N SER A 92 -11.29 7.94 -4.08
CA SER A 92 -11.33 7.13 -2.86
C SER A 92 -10.43 7.69 -1.76
N LEU A 93 -9.20 8.13 -2.11
CA LEU A 93 -8.30 8.80 -1.17
C LEU A 93 -8.96 10.06 -0.57
N LYS A 94 -9.61 10.89 -1.39
CA LYS A 94 -10.32 12.09 -0.95
C LYS A 94 -11.55 11.78 -0.09
N LYS A 95 -12.25 10.69 -0.35
CA LYS A 95 -13.36 10.23 0.50
C LYS A 95 -12.88 9.83 1.88
N VAL A 96 -11.76 9.12 1.97
CA VAL A 96 -11.18 8.71 3.26
C VAL A 96 -10.53 9.89 3.98
N GLU A 97 -9.99 10.85 3.26
CA GLU A 97 -9.35 12.05 3.84
C GLU A 97 -10.23 12.80 4.86
N VAL A 98 -11.54 12.85 4.63
CA VAL A 98 -12.49 13.55 5.50
C VAL A 98 -13.06 12.69 6.64
N MET A 99 -12.71 11.42 6.71
CA MET A 99 -13.11 10.51 7.78
C MET A 99 -12.26 10.72 9.03
N HIS A 100 -12.86 10.56 10.19
CA HIS A 100 -12.16 10.59 11.48
C HIS A 100 -11.24 9.38 11.65
N SER A 101 -10.05 9.59 12.20
CA SER A 101 -9.02 8.55 12.33
C SER A 101 -9.33 7.52 13.44
N VAL A 102 -10.24 7.84 14.35
CA VAL A 102 -10.72 6.93 15.39
C VAL A 102 -12.20 6.67 15.17
N ALA A 103 -12.55 5.41 14.95
CA ALA A 103 -13.94 5.01 14.72
C ALA A 103 -14.84 5.39 15.91
N GLY A 104 -15.94 6.08 15.63
CA GLY A 104 -16.90 6.51 16.66
C GLY A 104 -16.49 7.72 17.49
N ASP A 105 -15.36 8.35 17.19
CA ASP A 105 -14.91 9.58 17.84
C ASP A 105 -14.85 10.74 16.84
N ASP A 106 -15.94 11.51 16.77
CA ASP A 106 -16.07 12.69 15.91
C ASP A 106 -15.15 13.85 16.31
N LYS A 107 -14.45 13.74 17.45
CA LYS A 107 -13.45 14.73 17.91
C LYS A 107 -12.03 14.34 17.53
N SER A 108 -11.81 13.11 17.10
CA SER A 108 -10.49 12.71 16.61
C SER A 108 -10.15 13.47 15.32
N PRO A 109 -8.86 13.71 15.02
CA PRO A 109 -8.48 14.33 13.77
C PRO A 109 -8.93 13.49 12.59
N THR A 110 -9.25 14.13 11.48
CA THR A 110 -9.46 13.41 10.23
C THR A 110 -8.13 12.90 9.66
N TYR A 111 -8.19 11.93 8.77
CA TYR A 111 -6.98 11.45 8.09
C TYR A 111 -6.27 12.57 7.30
N GLY A 112 -7.04 13.49 6.71
CA GLY A 112 -6.47 14.66 6.02
C GLY A 112 -5.78 15.63 6.97
N GLU A 113 -6.27 15.79 8.19
CA GLU A 113 -5.60 16.62 9.21
C GLU A 113 -4.29 15.99 9.68
N LEU A 114 -4.22 14.66 9.83
CA LEU A 114 -2.97 13.95 10.14
C LEU A 114 -1.94 14.15 9.02
N ILE A 115 -2.36 13.96 7.77
CA ILE A 115 -1.50 14.15 6.58
C ILE A 115 -0.97 15.60 6.54
N LYS A 116 -1.82 16.61 6.76
CA LYS A 116 -1.42 18.03 6.80
C LYS A 116 -0.45 18.35 7.92
N LYS A 117 -0.51 17.61 9.04
CA LYS A 117 0.46 17.73 10.14
C LYS A 117 1.78 17.00 9.86
N GLY A 118 1.90 16.29 8.74
CA GLY A 118 3.06 15.50 8.42
C GLY A 118 3.12 14.15 9.13
N GLU A 119 1.97 13.63 9.53
CA GLU A 119 1.81 12.33 10.20
C GLU A 119 1.28 11.28 9.23
N LEU A 120 1.65 10.01 9.43
CA LEU A 120 1.07 8.92 8.63
C LEU A 120 -0.40 8.71 9.03
N PRO A 121 -1.31 8.55 8.07
CA PRO A 121 -2.74 8.42 8.37
C PRO A 121 -3.06 7.14 9.16
N GLY A 122 -2.29 6.07 8.97
CA GLY A 122 -2.49 4.80 9.67
C GLY A 122 -1.95 4.75 11.10
N GLY A 123 -1.18 5.75 11.54
CA GLY A 123 -0.55 5.81 12.85
C GLY A 123 0.98 5.87 12.82
N LEU A 124 1.62 5.67 13.97
CA LEU A 124 3.07 5.74 14.07
C LEU A 124 3.74 4.58 13.33
N LEU A 125 4.78 4.88 12.54
CA LEU A 125 5.48 3.87 11.71
C LEU A 125 5.97 2.68 12.54
N GLU A 126 6.46 2.92 13.75
CA GLU A 126 6.95 1.84 14.63
C GLU A 126 5.83 0.89 15.10
N ASP A 127 4.61 1.41 15.24
CA ASP A 127 3.45 0.59 15.59
C ASP A 127 2.88 -0.12 14.36
N LEU A 128 2.92 0.51 13.20
CA LEU A 128 2.49 -0.10 11.94
C LEU A 128 3.37 -1.31 11.53
N LYS A 129 4.64 -1.35 11.96
CA LYS A 129 5.53 -2.50 11.75
C LYS A 129 5.20 -3.71 12.64
N LYS A 130 4.45 -3.51 13.72
CA LYS A 130 4.03 -4.58 14.63
C LYS A 130 2.78 -5.26 14.09
N GLU A 131 2.63 -6.57 14.39
CA GLU A 131 1.38 -7.26 14.05
C GLU A 131 0.20 -6.60 14.78
N PRO A 132 -0.97 -6.48 14.11
CA PRO A 132 -2.15 -5.97 14.79
C PRO A 132 -2.53 -6.87 15.95
N ALA A 133 -3.12 -6.28 17.01
CA ALA A 133 -3.73 -7.07 18.07
C ALA A 133 -4.80 -8.00 17.47
N ALA A 134 -4.90 -9.22 18.03
CA ALA A 134 -5.94 -10.14 17.60
C ALA A 134 -7.31 -9.45 17.77
N LYS A 135 -8.12 -9.44 16.70
CA LYS A 135 -9.51 -8.99 16.80
C LYS A 135 -10.23 -10.04 17.64
N GLU A 136 -10.65 -9.67 18.87
CA GLU A 136 -11.53 -10.49 19.71
C GLU A 136 -12.92 -10.62 19.10
#